data_456817fcfd2162649cb6fb8f04323054
#
_entry.id   456817fcfd2162649cb6fb8f04323054
#
_cell.length_a   1.000
_cell.length_b   1.000
_cell.length_c   1.000
_cell.angle_alpha   90.00
_cell.angle_beta   90.00
_cell.angle_gamma   90.00
#
_symmetry.space_group_name_H-M   'P 1'
#
loop_
_entity.id
_entity.type
_entity.pdbx_description
1 polymer ?
#
loop_
_entity_poly.entity_id
_entity_poly.type
_entity_poly.pdbx_seq_one_letter_code
_entity_poly.pdbx_strand_id
1 'polypeptide(L)'
;MAFAHLHVHTTYSICEGVARIGELFRRAKELGQLGLAITDHEVLSGVPTFLSVAKEYPSIKPVIGCEIYLTDHYDHKIKDYGHRRRFHLTLLAKNLTGYRNLVKIVTISHLEGNFLGKPRVSHEVLATHHDGLIALSGCFAGEIPRAILNDDMDKAEAAIRWYQEVFGDDFYLEVMAHNWSKPGKGHNLRERQDKVNAAIFGLAEKYNVDVVATNDVHFVMKEDAALQDAVLAEYLFEGEQYSPLCTGEEYLKSEQEMLALFPEHPEVVSNTMKVLDKVERYSIECPPEVPDYPVPEGCSQDEFLRRLCEDALEQKGCSDTAHSGRLENELKMATESGFANLFLILRDLVWTCKGNGKILIPGSRDMVSSLINYLLGIVESDPVESNLPERFQSNREYRYPEIRFMVHKENLQFVVSYLRHKYGWQHMAETIRYIGPSWNEAAEIVEKFNLPLDRQYDLFKTRYSVQERKGSILLGKKPMSEYVPLSSFGSDNDMVSQYSCSNLLDISIGPVLIDFVPID
;
A
#
# COMPACT_ATOMS: atom_id res chain seq x y z
N MET A 1 -25.41 13.13 15.18
CA MET A 1 -24.32 12.23 15.59
C MET A 1 -23.31 12.22 14.46
N ALA A 2 -22.06 11.87 14.69
CA ALA A 2 -21.08 11.76 13.62
C ALA A 2 -20.81 10.29 13.32
N PHE A 3 -20.41 10.01 12.08
CA PHE A 3 -20.13 8.67 11.57
C PHE A 3 -18.85 8.67 10.73
N ALA A 4 -18.13 7.55 10.73
CA ALA A 4 -16.96 7.31 9.87
C ALA A 4 -17.03 5.91 9.26
N HIS A 5 -16.75 5.80 7.96
CA HIS A 5 -16.60 4.50 7.32
C HIS A 5 -15.24 3.89 7.68
N LEU A 6 -15.28 2.74 8.36
CA LEU A 6 -14.10 2.02 8.89
C LEU A 6 -13.75 0.75 8.09
N HIS A 7 -14.60 0.33 7.14
CA HIS A 7 -14.39 -0.83 6.27
C HIS A 7 -14.67 -0.41 4.83
N VAL A 8 -13.60 -0.14 4.07
CA VAL A 8 -13.68 0.47 2.74
C VAL A 8 -12.64 -0.12 1.81
N HIS A 9 -13.09 -0.67 0.69
CA HIS A 9 -12.28 -1.19 -0.39
C HIS A 9 -12.17 -0.19 -1.53
N THR A 10 -10.99 -0.13 -2.12
CA THR A 10 -10.70 0.76 -3.24
C THR A 10 -10.40 -0.05 -4.51
N THR A 11 -10.00 0.64 -5.59
CA THR A 11 -9.48 -0.03 -6.78
C THR A 11 -8.19 -0.83 -6.52
N TYR A 12 -7.64 -0.82 -5.32
CA TYR A 12 -6.52 -1.65 -4.91
C TYR A 12 -6.95 -3.01 -4.32
N SER A 13 -8.24 -3.20 -3.99
CA SER A 13 -8.89 -4.51 -3.87
C SER A 13 -9.15 -5.05 -5.28
N ILE A 14 -8.10 -5.65 -5.86
CA ILE A 14 -8.03 -6.00 -7.29
C ILE A 14 -9.18 -6.91 -7.69
N CYS A 15 -9.84 -6.60 -8.80
CA CYS A 15 -11.03 -7.27 -9.34
C CYS A 15 -12.30 -7.16 -8.46
N GLU A 16 -12.25 -6.56 -7.29
CA GLU A 16 -13.37 -6.50 -6.34
C GLU A 16 -13.85 -5.07 -6.10
N GLY A 17 -12.93 -4.12 -5.87
CA GLY A 17 -13.27 -2.73 -5.61
C GLY A 17 -13.20 -1.82 -6.84
N VAL A 18 -14.19 -0.96 -7.02
CA VAL A 18 -14.21 0.08 -8.07
C VAL A 18 -14.16 1.50 -7.52
N ALA A 19 -14.14 1.67 -6.19
CA ALA A 19 -14.07 2.96 -5.53
C ALA A 19 -12.70 3.60 -5.72
N ARG A 20 -12.65 4.76 -6.39
CA ARG A 20 -11.41 5.55 -6.54
C ARG A 20 -11.19 6.40 -5.29
N ILE A 21 -9.96 6.42 -4.79
CA ILE A 21 -9.60 7.11 -3.53
C ILE A 21 -10.01 8.59 -3.55
N GLY A 22 -9.75 9.31 -4.65
CA GLY A 22 -10.14 10.73 -4.77
C GLY A 22 -11.67 10.95 -4.69
N GLU A 23 -12.46 10.04 -5.29
CA GLU A 23 -13.91 10.10 -5.24
C GLU A 23 -14.46 9.77 -3.86
N LEU A 24 -13.82 8.81 -3.14
CA LEU A 24 -14.17 8.50 -1.76
C LEU A 24 -14.00 9.72 -0.85
N PHE A 25 -12.86 10.42 -0.93
CA PHE A 25 -12.65 11.63 -0.14
C PHE A 25 -13.60 12.76 -0.52
N ARG A 26 -13.86 12.96 -1.82
CA ARG A 26 -14.82 13.95 -2.30
C ARG A 26 -16.21 13.66 -1.72
N ARG A 27 -16.67 12.42 -1.83
CA ARG A 27 -17.98 11.99 -1.33
C ARG A 27 -18.07 12.08 0.19
N ALA A 28 -17.05 11.64 0.92
CA ALA A 28 -16.98 11.75 2.38
C ALA A 28 -17.10 13.23 2.83
N LYS A 29 -16.44 14.16 2.12
CA LYS A 29 -16.56 15.60 2.38
C LYS A 29 -17.97 16.12 2.12
N GLU A 30 -18.60 15.72 1.01
CA GLU A 30 -20.01 16.08 0.69
C GLU A 30 -20.97 15.61 1.78
N LEU A 31 -20.73 14.43 2.33
CA LEU A 31 -21.52 13.82 3.41
C LEU A 31 -21.18 14.37 4.80
N GLY A 32 -20.16 15.23 4.93
CA GLY A 32 -19.73 15.81 6.21
C GLY A 32 -19.07 14.79 7.15
N GLN A 33 -18.51 13.70 6.61
CA GLN A 33 -17.81 12.68 7.41
C GLN A 33 -16.48 13.20 7.94
N LEU A 34 -16.14 12.81 9.17
CA LEU A 34 -14.93 13.27 9.87
C LEU A 34 -13.76 12.29 9.76
N GLY A 35 -14.00 11.07 9.29
CA GLY A 35 -13.01 10.04 9.10
C GLY A 35 -13.35 9.12 7.94
N LEU A 36 -12.31 8.57 7.31
CA LEU A 36 -12.41 7.60 6.24
C LEU A 36 -11.28 6.59 6.36
N ALA A 37 -11.60 5.30 6.33
CA ALA A 37 -10.61 4.25 6.30
C ALA A 37 -10.28 3.78 4.87
N ILE A 38 -9.13 3.15 4.72
CA ILE A 38 -8.77 2.26 3.62
C ILE A 38 -8.47 0.89 4.21
N THR A 39 -9.16 -0.15 3.75
CA THR A 39 -9.05 -1.53 4.27
C THR A 39 -9.07 -2.55 3.13
N ASP A 40 -8.30 -2.28 2.07
CA ASP A 40 -8.23 -3.16 0.90
C ASP A 40 -7.89 -4.60 1.30
N HIS A 41 -8.40 -5.56 0.53
CA HIS A 41 -8.13 -6.99 0.74
C HIS A 41 -6.64 -7.30 0.65
N GLU A 42 -6.06 -7.81 1.73
CA GLU A 42 -4.73 -8.42 1.82
C GLU A 42 -3.55 -7.50 1.47
N VAL A 43 -3.79 -6.23 1.10
CA VAL A 43 -2.74 -5.32 0.62
C VAL A 43 -2.81 -3.94 1.26
N LEU A 44 -1.65 -3.28 1.29
CA LEU A 44 -1.53 -1.86 1.69
C LEU A 44 -1.20 -0.95 0.50
N SER A 45 -1.32 -1.45 -0.69
CA SER A 45 -0.89 -0.81 -1.94
C SER A 45 -1.51 0.56 -2.18
N GLY A 46 -2.73 0.79 -1.72
CA GLY A 46 -3.45 2.05 -1.83
C GLY A 46 -3.01 3.13 -0.85
N VAL A 47 -2.29 2.76 0.22
CA VAL A 47 -1.96 3.67 1.35
C VAL A 47 -1.20 4.93 0.91
N PRO A 48 -0.16 4.88 0.07
CA PRO A 48 0.53 6.09 -0.36
C PRO A 48 -0.39 7.07 -1.10
N THR A 49 -1.20 6.57 -2.05
CA THR A 49 -2.20 7.39 -2.76
C THR A 49 -3.25 7.94 -1.81
N PHE A 50 -3.73 7.13 -0.85
CA PHE A 50 -4.72 7.52 0.12
C PHE A 50 -4.24 8.68 1.00
N LEU A 51 -3.01 8.61 1.50
CA LEU A 51 -2.41 9.66 2.31
C LEU A 51 -2.10 10.92 1.49
N SER A 52 -1.68 10.77 0.23
CA SER A 52 -1.45 11.91 -0.66
C SER A 52 -2.74 12.70 -0.90
N VAL A 53 -3.84 12.00 -1.22
CA VAL A 53 -5.17 12.62 -1.40
C VAL A 53 -5.70 13.22 -0.09
N ALA A 54 -5.50 12.54 1.05
CA ALA A 54 -5.96 13.03 2.35
C ALA A 54 -5.41 14.43 2.70
N LYS A 55 -4.22 14.80 2.19
CA LYS A 55 -3.63 16.15 2.37
C LYS A 55 -4.53 17.27 1.80
N GLU A 56 -5.33 16.96 0.78
CA GLU A 56 -6.28 17.90 0.17
C GLU A 56 -7.59 18.02 0.97
N TYR A 57 -7.82 17.10 1.92
CA TYR A 57 -9.04 17.01 2.73
C TYR A 57 -8.74 17.03 4.24
N PRO A 58 -8.17 18.12 4.80
CA PRO A 58 -7.67 18.15 6.19
C PRO A 58 -8.76 17.98 7.26
N SER A 59 -10.03 18.17 6.91
CA SER A 59 -11.19 17.93 7.80
C SER A 59 -11.52 16.45 7.98
N ILE A 60 -11.05 15.57 7.10
CA ILE A 60 -11.27 14.12 7.16
C ILE A 60 -10.01 13.45 7.72
N LYS A 61 -10.16 12.73 8.83
CA LYS A 61 -9.05 11.95 9.40
C LYS A 61 -8.87 10.67 8.58
N PRO A 62 -7.71 10.46 7.92
CA PRO A 62 -7.43 9.21 7.24
C PRO A 62 -7.13 8.11 8.27
N VAL A 63 -7.68 6.92 8.06
CA VAL A 63 -7.43 5.73 8.86
C VAL A 63 -6.83 4.65 7.96
N ILE A 64 -5.60 4.25 8.25
CA ILE A 64 -4.92 3.18 7.50
C ILE A 64 -5.35 1.84 8.10
N GLY A 65 -5.74 0.92 7.24
CA GLY A 65 -6.11 -0.44 7.61
C GLY A 65 -5.92 -1.42 6.47
N CYS A 66 -6.31 -2.65 6.72
CA CYS A 66 -6.31 -3.75 5.75
C CYS A 66 -7.32 -4.80 6.20
N GLU A 67 -8.11 -5.34 5.29
CA GLU A 67 -8.86 -6.56 5.54
C GLU A 67 -7.93 -7.74 5.26
N ILE A 68 -7.42 -8.35 6.33
CA ILE A 68 -6.51 -9.50 6.26
C ILE A 68 -7.29 -10.82 6.28
N TYR A 69 -6.61 -11.89 5.86
CA TYR A 69 -7.15 -13.25 5.95
C TYR A 69 -6.47 -14.06 7.04
N LEU A 70 -7.27 -14.64 7.94
CA LEU A 70 -6.82 -15.58 8.94
C LEU A 70 -7.03 -17.02 8.44
N THR A 71 -6.04 -17.87 8.64
CA THR A 71 -6.20 -19.31 8.44
C THR A 71 -7.01 -19.93 9.58
N ASP A 72 -7.74 -21.00 9.28
CA ASP A 72 -8.43 -21.84 10.28
C ASP A 72 -7.48 -22.79 11.02
N HIS A 73 -6.18 -22.69 10.76
CA HIS A 73 -5.13 -23.53 11.33
C HIS A 73 -4.10 -22.69 12.12
N TYR A 74 -3.46 -23.28 13.12
CA TYR A 74 -2.45 -22.61 13.94
C TYR A 74 -1.20 -22.17 13.15
N ASP A 75 -0.89 -22.83 12.03
CA ASP A 75 0.27 -22.53 11.19
C ASP A 75 -0.19 -22.08 9.78
N HIS A 76 0.03 -20.81 9.48
CA HIS A 76 -0.32 -20.19 8.18
C HIS A 76 0.53 -20.72 7.00
N LYS A 77 1.65 -21.40 7.29
CA LYS A 77 2.53 -21.99 6.26
C LYS A 77 2.01 -23.30 5.70
N ILE A 78 1.01 -23.90 6.34
CA ILE A 78 0.39 -25.14 5.85
C ILE A 78 -0.40 -24.86 4.57
N LYS A 79 0.05 -25.48 3.47
CA LYS A 79 -0.51 -25.35 2.12
C LYS A 79 -1.25 -26.63 1.71
N ASP A 80 -2.18 -27.05 2.55
CA ASP A 80 -3.04 -28.23 2.33
C ASP A 80 -4.46 -27.78 1.97
N TYR A 81 -5.07 -28.46 0.99
CA TYR A 81 -6.43 -28.17 0.53
C TYR A 81 -7.49 -28.33 1.63
N GLY A 82 -7.28 -29.23 2.61
CA GLY A 82 -8.10 -29.37 3.80
C GLY A 82 -8.14 -28.10 4.66
N HIS A 83 -7.06 -27.33 4.63
CA HIS A 83 -6.85 -26.08 5.39
C HIS A 83 -6.91 -24.84 4.50
N ARG A 84 -7.68 -24.87 3.40
CA ARG A 84 -7.83 -23.72 2.49
C ARG A 84 -8.75 -22.62 3.01
N ARG A 85 -9.48 -22.85 4.10
CA ARG A 85 -10.40 -21.87 4.69
C ARG A 85 -9.64 -20.66 5.16
N ARG A 86 -10.27 -19.50 5.03
CA ARG A 86 -9.79 -18.22 5.50
C ARG A 86 -10.93 -17.41 6.09
N PHE A 87 -10.64 -16.61 7.08
CA PHE A 87 -11.57 -15.70 7.73
C PHE A 87 -11.10 -14.27 7.51
N HIS A 88 -12.02 -13.38 7.22
CA HIS A 88 -11.75 -11.97 7.08
C HIS A 88 -11.66 -11.30 8.45
N LEU A 89 -10.71 -10.39 8.60
CA LEU A 89 -10.55 -9.56 9.79
C LEU A 89 -10.10 -8.17 9.36
N THR A 90 -10.86 -7.16 9.77
CA THR A 90 -10.49 -5.77 9.46
C THR A 90 -9.56 -5.24 10.55
N LEU A 91 -8.34 -4.86 10.17
CA LEU A 91 -7.36 -4.25 11.06
C LEU A 91 -7.18 -2.78 10.71
N LEU A 92 -7.15 -1.91 11.73
CA LEU A 92 -6.91 -0.49 11.59
C LEU A 92 -5.68 -0.08 12.40
N ALA A 93 -4.79 0.70 11.80
CA ALA A 93 -3.60 1.19 12.48
C ALA A 93 -3.93 2.43 13.33
N LYS A 94 -3.88 2.29 14.64
CA LYS A 94 -4.17 3.35 15.60
C LYS A 94 -3.08 4.43 15.60
N ASN A 95 -1.83 4.04 15.36
CA ASN A 95 -0.64 4.90 15.35
C ASN A 95 0.47 4.32 14.47
N LEU A 96 1.65 4.95 14.45
CA LEU A 96 2.78 4.50 13.64
C LEU A 96 3.28 3.09 14.01
N THR A 97 3.19 2.69 15.29
CA THR A 97 3.51 1.31 15.71
C THR A 97 2.54 0.33 15.08
N GLY A 98 1.24 0.61 15.13
CA GLY A 98 0.21 -0.20 14.48
C GLY A 98 0.41 -0.29 12.97
N TYR A 99 0.74 0.82 12.30
CA TYR A 99 1.06 0.78 10.86
C TYR A 99 2.24 -0.15 10.56
N ARG A 100 3.33 -0.06 11.32
CA ARG A 100 4.51 -0.93 11.14
C ARG A 100 4.17 -2.40 11.39
N ASN A 101 3.35 -2.69 12.38
CA ASN A 101 2.89 -4.05 12.66
C ASN A 101 1.96 -4.56 11.55
N LEU A 102 1.09 -3.71 11.02
CA LEU A 102 0.26 -4.05 9.86
C LEU A 102 1.10 -4.37 8.62
N VAL A 103 2.16 -3.60 8.35
CA VAL A 103 3.15 -3.89 7.28
C VAL A 103 3.77 -5.27 7.47
N LYS A 104 4.16 -5.64 8.70
CA LYS A 104 4.72 -6.96 9.01
C LYS A 104 3.71 -8.08 8.79
N ILE A 105 2.49 -7.92 9.31
CA ILE A 105 1.40 -8.91 9.15
C ILE A 105 1.14 -9.16 7.66
N VAL A 106 0.96 -8.11 6.87
CA VAL A 106 0.71 -8.21 5.43
C VAL A 106 1.93 -8.82 4.71
N THR A 107 3.16 -8.46 5.08
CA THR A 107 4.37 -9.07 4.52
C THR A 107 4.44 -10.57 4.80
N ILE A 108 4.21 -10.99 6.04
CA ILE A 108 4.21 -12.42 6.43
C ILE A 108 3.12 -13.18 5.66
N SER A 109 1.90 -12.60 5.54
CA SER A 109 0.82 -13.24 4.81
C SER A 109 1.19 -13.55 3.36
N HIS A 110 1.84 -12.62 2.68
CA HIS A 110 2.24 -12.75 1.28
C HIS A 110 3.46 -13.66 1.08
N LEU A 111 4.50 -13.51 1.91
CA LEU A 111 5.76 -14.25 1.72
C LEU A 111 5.67 -15.68 2.24
N GLU A 112 4.96 -15.92 3.35
CA GLU A 112 4.93 -17.21 4.02
C GLU A 112 3.57 -17.91 3.90
N GLY A 113 2.47 -17.16 4.03
CA GLY A 113 1.12 -17.69 4.14
C GLY A 113 0.32 -17.75 2.85
N ASN A 114 0.89 -17.35 1.71
CA ASN A 114 0.17 -17.39 0.43
C ASN A 114 -0.15 -18.83 0.02
N PHE A 115 -1.45 -19.11 -0.12
CA PHE A 115 -1.95 -20.41 -0.60
C PHE A 115 -3.10 -20.21 -1.58
N LEU A 116 -2.98 -20.79 -2.78
CA LEU A 116 -3.92 -20.62 -3.89
C LEU A 116 -4.16 -19.12 -4.24
N GLY A 117 -3.11 -18.32 -4.22
CA GLY A 117 -3.19 -16.89 -4.53
C GLY A 117 -3.82 -16.03 -3.41
N LYS A 118 -4.09 -16.61 -2.23
CA LYS A 118 -4.67 -15.90 -1.09
C LYS A 118 -3.69 -15.87 0.08
N PRO A 119 -3.12 -14.69 0.39
CA PRO A 119 -2.24 -14.49 1.54
C PRO A 119 -3.01 -14.64 2.86
N ARG A 120 -2.43 -15.36 3.84
CA ARG A 120 -3.08 -15.65 5.12
C ARG A 120 -2.08 -15.58 6.25
N VAL A 121 -2.54 -15.26 7.44
CA VAL A 121 -1.77 -15.35 8.69
C VAL A 121 -2.49 -16.22 9.73
N SER A 122 -1.74 -16.69 10.71
CA SER A 122 -2.31 -17.37 11.88
C SER A 122 -2.61 -16.38 13.01
N HIS A 123 -3.39 -16.82 14.00
CA HIS A 123 -3.65 -16.09 15.24
C HIS A 123 -2.35 -15.75 15.99
N GLU A 124 -1.32 -16.62 15.93
CA GLU A 124 -0.02 -16.38 16.56
C GLU A 124 0.70 -15.16 15.96
N VAL A 125 0.63 -14.98 14.63
CA VAL A 125 1.19 -13.80 13.97
C VAL A 125 0.49 -12.52 14.44
N LEU A 126 -0.85 -12.58 14.57
CA LEU A 126 -1.62 -11.45 15.10
C LEU A 126 -1.24 -11.14 16.54
N ALA A 127 -1.20 -12.16 17.41
CA ALA A 127 -0.84 -11.98 18.83
C ALA A 127 0.57 -11.40 18.99
N THR A 128 1.48 -11.71 18.06
CA THR A 128 2.86 -11.18 18.08
C THR A 128 2.94 -9.71 17.59
N HIS A 129 2.03 -9.29 16.72
CA HIS A 129 2.09 -7.99 16.04
C HIS A 129 0.84 -7.12 16.26
N HIS A 130 0.10 -7.30 17.36
CA HIS A 130 -1.16 -6.59 17.63
C HIS A 130 -1.00 -5.15 18.11
N ASP A 131 0.18 -4.80 18.68
CA ASP A 131 0.39 -3.49 19.29
C ASP A 131 0.06 -2.33 18.33
N GLY A 132 -0.77 -1.40 18.81
CA GLY A 132 -1.19 -0.22 18.03
C GLY A 132 -2.20 -0.53 16.94
N LEU A 133 -2.79 -1.73 16.90
CA LEU A 133 -3.87 -2.11 15.99
C LEU A 133 -5.23 -2.12 16.71
N ILE A 134 -6.27 -1.80 15.95
CA ILE A 134 -7.67 -1.99 16.31
C ILE A 134 -8.20 -3.10 15.40
N ALA A 135 -8.93 -4.07 15.96
CA ALA A 135 -9.53 -5.18 15.21
C ALA A 135 -11.05 -5.06 15.19
N LEU A 136 -11.65 -5.16 13.99
CA LEU A 136 -13.08 -5.33 13.79
C LEU A 136 -13.34 -6.76 13.33
N SER A 137 -14.42 -7.39 13.78
CA SER A 137 -14.65 -8.83 13.58
C SER A 137 -14.92 -9.28 12.14
N GLY A 138 -14.92 -8.33 11.19
CA GLY A 138 -15.04 -8.59 9.75
C GLY A 138 -16.49 -8.79 9.26
N CYS A 139 -16.61 -8.95 7.95
CA CYS A 139 -17.86 -9.18 7.24
C CYS A 139 -18.38 -10.61 7.45
N PHE A 140 -19.32 -11.08 6.63
CA PHE A 140 -19.82 -12.48 6.65
C PHE A 140 -18.74 -13.56 6.57
N ALA A 141 -17.58 -13.22 6.02
CA ALA A 141 -16.45 -14.11 5.92
C ALA A 141 -15.58 -14.12 7.18
N GLY A 142 -15.88 -13.28 8.18
CA GLY A 142 -15.20 -13.24 9.47
C GLY A 142 -15.36 -14.54 10.27
N GLU A 143 -14.45 -14.79 11.20
CA GLU A 143 -14.44 -16.01 12.02
C GLU A 143 -15.69 -16.14 12.88
N ILE A 144 -16.06 -15.05 13.57
CA ILE A 144 -17.23 -15.01 14.45
C ILE A 144 -18.55 -15.13 13.66
N PRO A 145 -18.79 -14.31 12.58
CA PRO A 145 -19.98 -14.47 11.75
C PRO A 145 -20.12 -15.86 11.16
N ARG A 146 -19.03 -16.49 10.71
CA ARG A 146 -19.06 -17.85 10.17
C ARG A 146 -19.39 -18.92 11.22
N ALA A 147 -18.87 -18.78 12.43
CA ALA A 147 -19.24 -19.68 13.53
C ALA A 147 -20.73 -19.59 13.83
N ILE A 148 -21.30 -18.38 13.92
CA ILE A 148 -22.74 -18.13 14.11
C ILE A 148 -23.58 -18.76 12.98
N LEU A 149 -23.15 -18.57 11.73
CA LEU A 149 -23.84 -19.13 10.56
C LEU A 149 -23.85 -20.66 10.51
N ASN A 150 -22.84 -21.28 11.12
CA ASN A 150 -22.72 -22.73 11.25
C ASN A 150 -23.35 -23.28 12.54
N ASP A 151 -24.08 -22.45 13.31
CA ASP A 151 -24.68 -22.78 14.60
C ASP A 151 -23.65 -23.24 15.67
N ASP A 152 -22.39 -22.82 15.52
CA ASP A 152 -21.27 -23.13 16.43
C ASP A 152 -21.00 -21.92 17.35
N MET A 153 -21.90 -21.73 18.31
CA MET A 153 -21.81 -20.62 19.26
C MET A 153 -20.60 -20.72 20.18
N ASP A 154 -20.20 -21.95 20.54
CA ASP A 154 -19.01 -22.16 21.38
C ASP A 154 -17.74 -21.65 20.71
N LYS A 155 -17.64 -21.88 19.40
CA LYS A 155 -16.52 -21.34 18.58
C LYS A 155 -16.58 -19.81 18.46
N ALA A 156 -17.77 -19.23 18.25
CA ALA A 156 -17.94 -17.78 18.21
C ALA A 156 -17.50 -17.13 19.53
N GLU A 157 -17.92 -17.70 20.66
CA GLU A 157 -17.53 -17.21 21.98
C GLU A 157 -16.04 -17.39 22.28
N ALA A 158 -15.46 -18.52 21.86
CA ALA A 158 -14.01 -18.73 21.98
C ALA A 158 -13.19 -17.70 21.20
N ALA A 159 -13.63 -17.38 19.98
CA ALA A 159 -13.00 -16.36 19.16
C ALA A 159 -13.09 -14.97 19.83
N ILE A 160 -14.28 -14.58 20.35
CA ILE A 160 -14.44 -13.30 21.06
C ILE A 160 -13.47 -13.20 22.23
N ARG A 161 -13.39 -14.24 23.07
CA ARG A 161 -12.46 -14.24 24.23
C ARG A 161 -11.03 -14.09 23.79
N TRP A 162 -10.63 -14.77 22.70
CA TRP A 162 -9.28 -14.67 22.15
C TRP A 162 -8.97 -13.26 21.66
N TYR A 163 -9.90 -12.64 20.89
CA TYR A 163 -9.69 -11.27 20.40
C TYR A 163 -9.64 -10.25 21.54
N GLN A 164 -10.46 -10.43 22.60
CA GLN A 164 -10.40 -9.58 23.79
C GLN A 164 -9.08 -9.76 24.55
N GLU A 165 -8.55 -10.98 24.64
CA GLU A 165 -7.25 -11.23 25.27
C GLU A 165 -6.11 -10.53 24.52
N VAL A 166 -6.15 -10.51 23.18
CA VAL A 166 -5.09 -9.94 22.35
C VAL A 166 -5.22 -8.44 22.20
N PHE A 167 -6.41 -7.92 21.89
CA PHE A 167 -6.62 -6.52 21.54
C PHE A 167 -7.23 -5.68 22.68
N GLY A 168 -7.74 -6.32 23.74
CA GLY A 168 -8.39 -5.60 24.85
C GLY A 168 -9.53 -4.70 24.38
N ASP A 169 -9.49 -3.44 24.78
CA ASP A 169 -10.48 -2.42 24.40
C ASP A 169 -10.38 -1.98 22.92
N ASP A 170 -9.39 -2.44 22.17
CA ASP A 170 -9.22 -2.17 20.74
C ASP A 170 -9.85 -3.26 19.86
N PHE A 171 -10.64 -4.17 20.45
CA PHE A 171 -11.48 -5.13 19.73
C PHE A 171 -12.94 -4.66 19.67
N TYR A 172 -13.54 -4.72 18.48
CA TYR A 172 -14.93 -4.38 18.22
C TYR A 172 -15.63 -5.49 17.43
N LEU A 173 -16.89 -5.75 17.78
CA LEU A 173 -17.75 -6.57 16.95
C LEU A 173 -18.31 -5.71 15.80
N GLU A 174 -18.38 -6.27 14.61
CA GLU A 174 -18.80 -5.57 13.40
C GLU A 174 -20.16 -6.10 12.93
N VAL A 175 -21.07 -5.17 12.62
CA VAL A 175 -22.40 -5.47 12.04
C VAL A 175 -22.58 -4.73 10.74
N MET A 176 -23.29 -5.36 9.81
CA MET A 176 -23.67 -4.82 8.51
C MET A 176 -25.15 -5.04 8.27
N ALA A 177 -25.77 -4.19 7.43
CA ALA A 177 -27.16 -4.38 7.05
C ALA A 177 -27.34 -4.01 5.57
N HIS A 178 -27.24 -5.01 4.70
CA HIS A 178 -27.46 -4.85 3.27
C HIS A 178 -28.88 -5.28 2.90
N ASN A 179 -29.66 -4.35 2.34
CA ASN A 179 -31.01 -4.64 1.87
C ASN A 179 -30.94 -5.32 0.50
N TRP A 180 -30.97 -6.63 0.48
CA TRP A 180 -30.99 -7.41 -0.76
C TRP A 180 -32.28 -7.24 -1.52
N SER A 181 -32.23 -6.61 -2.67
CA SER A 181 -33.39 -6.38 -3.55
C SER A 181 -33.27 -7.05 -4.92
N LYS A 182 -32.19 -7.76 -5.22
CA LYS A 182 -32.04 -8.44 -6.54
C LYS A 182 -32.80 -9.76 -6.56
N PRO A 183 -33.85 -9.91 -7.43
CA PRO A 183 -34.60 -11.17 -7.54
C PRO A 183 -33.74 -12.24 -8.21
N GLY A 184 -33.70 -13.44 -7.65
CA GLY A 184 -33.37 -14.65 -8.39
C GLY A 184 -32.36 -15.62 -7.85
N LYS A 185 -31.47 -15.28 -6.90
CA LYS A 185 -30.52 -16.23 -6.30
C LYS A 185 -30.17 -16.00 -4.84
N GLY A 186 -30.82 -15.06 -4.20
CA GLY A 186 -30.58 -14.77 -2.81
C GLY A 186 -31.38 -15.66 -1.88
N HIS A 187 -31.05 -16.94 -1.79
CA HIS A 187 -31.54 -17.69 -0.63
C HIS A 187 -31.04 -16.96 0.62
N ASN A 188 -31.94 -16.12 1.17
CA ASN A 188 -31.91 -15.74 2.58
C ASN A 188 -30.65 -15.02 3.08
N LEU A 189 -29.97 -14.22 2.23
CA LEU A 189 -28.81 -13.49 2.75
C LEU A 189 -29.24 -12.44 3.77
N ARG A 190 -30.41 -11.84 3.61
CA ARG A 190 -30.98 -10.94 4.62
C ARG A 190 -31.25 -11.68 5.93
N GLU A 191 -31.94 -12.81 5.91
CA GLU A 191 -32.20 -13.61 7.12
C GLU A 191 -30.89 -14.09 7.77
N ARG A 192 -29.89 -14.43 6.96
CA ARG A 192 -28.55 -14.79 7.47
C ARG A 192 -27.86 -13.60 8.12
N GLN A 193 -27.98 -12.39 7.53
CA GLN A 193 -27.45 -11.17 8.10
C GLN A 193 -28.17 -10.84 9.41
N ASP A 194 -29.50 -10.91 9.41
CA ASP A 194 -30.31 -10.65 10.60
C ASP A 194 -29.97 -11.66 11.72
N LYS A 195 -29.78 -12.95 11.38
CA LYS A 195 -29.31 -13.98 12.33
C LYS A 195 -27.95 -13.63 12.93
N VAL A 196 -26.98 -13.24 12.09
CA VAL A 196 -25.62 -12.85 12.54
C VAL A 196 -25.69 -11.62 13.43
N ASN A 197 -26.39 -10.57 13.01
CA ASN A 197 -26.50 -9.34 13.77
C ASN A 197 -27.17 -9.57 15.15
N ALA A 198 -28.27 -10.32 15.19
CA ALA A 198 -28.96 -10.63 16.44
C ALA A 198 -28.04 -11.41 17.41
N ALA A 199 -27.28 -12.38 16.89
CA ALA A 199 -26.32 -13.12 17.71
C ALA A 199 -25.16 -12.21 18.18
N ILE A 200 -24.65 -11.34 17.32
CA ILE A 200 -23.57 -10.38 17.67
C ILE A 200 -24.05 -9.44 18.78
N PHE A 201 -25.26 -8.89 18.73
CA PHE A 201 -25.78 -8.03 19.81
C PHE A 201 -25.86 -8.78 21.15
N GLY A 202 -26.35 -10.03 21.16
CA GLY A 202 -26.37 -10.83 22.36
C GLY A 202 -24.98 -11.18 22.92
N LEU A 203 -24.02 -11.46 22.03
CA LEU A 203 -22.63 -11.69 22.40
C LEU A 203 -21.93 -10.43 22.89
N ALA A 204 -22.21 -9.28 22.27
CA ALA A 204 -21.70 -7.98 22.68
C ALA A 204 -22.09 -7.64 24.13
N GLU A 205 -23.36 -7.84 24.49
CA GLU A 205 -23.84 -7.65 25.85
C GLU A 205 -23.17 -8.64 26.83
N LYS A 206 -23.12 -9.94 26.46
CA LYS A 206 -22.53 -11.00 27.28
C LYS A 206 -21.05 -10.77 27.59
N TYR A 207 -20.26 -10.29 26.61
CA TYR A 207 -18.81 -10.12 26.70
C TYR A 207 -18.37 -8.69 26.95
N ASN A 208 -19.32 -7.75 27.02
CA ASN A 208 -19.07 -6.32 27.17
C ASN A 208 -18.10 -5.80 26.08
N VAL A 209 -18.42 -6.06 24.82
CA VAL A 209 -17.68 -5.60 23.64
C VAL A 209 -18.51 -4.57 22.88
N ASP A 210 -17.91 -3.43 22.54
CA ASP A 210 -18.59 -2.43 21.69
C ASP A 210 -18.83 -2.99 20.27
N VAL A 211 -19.99 -2.64 19.70
CA VAL A 211 -20.36 -2.99 18.33
C VAL A 211 -20.23 -1.75 17.43
N VAL A 212 -19.70 -1.92 16.22
CA VAL A 212 -19.62 -0.87 15.19
C VAL A 212 -20.38 -1.30 13.93
N ALA A 213 -21.08 -0.34 13.31
CA ALA A 213 -21.71 -0.56 12.03
C ALA A 213 -20.76 -0.18 10.90
N THR A 214 -20.56 -1.07 9.94
CA THR A 214 -19.82 -0.80 8.70
C THR A 214 -20.68 -1.13 7.49
N ASN A 215 -20.17 -0.81 6.29
CA ASN A 215 -20.91 -1.07 5.06
C ASN A 215 -20.11 -1.82 3.99
N ASP A 216 -18.91 -2.29 4.33
CA ASP A 216 -18.04 -3.05 3.41
C ASP A 216 -17.98 -2.37 2.02
N VAL A 217 -17.61 -1.08 2.03
CA VAL A 217 -17.73 -0.20 0.86
C VAL A 217 -16.82 -0.68 -0.27
N HIS A 218 -17.39 -0.92 -1.46
CA HIS A 218 -16.64 -1.32 -2.66
C HIS A 218 -16.78 -0.34 -3.82
N PHE A 219 -17.74 0.58 -3.73
CA PHE A 219 -17.96 1.63 -4.70
C PHE A 219 -18.49 2.92 -4.02
N VAL A 220 -18.43 4.04 -4.74
CA VAL A 220 -18.68 5.35 -4.13
C VAL A 220 -20.15 5.70 -4.10
N MET A 221 -20.84 5.53 -5.21
CA MET A 221 -22.24 5.91 -5.39
C MET A 221 -23.09 4.67 -5.63
N LYS A 222 -24.37 4.69 -5.22
CA LYS A 222 -25.27 3.54 -5.40
C LYS A 222 -25.39 3.10 -6.87
N GLU A 223 -25.28 4.04 -7.79
CA GLU A 223 -25.34 3.80 -9.23
C GLU A 223 -24.10 3.04 -9.77
N ASP A 224 -23.02 2.98 -8.99
CA ASP A 224 -21.80 2.29 -9.38
C ASP A 224 -21.88 0.76 -9.19
N ALA A 225 -22.96 0.26 -8.60
CA ALA A 225 -23.18 -1.17 -8.39
C ALA A 225 -23.09 -1.99 -9.70
N ALA A 226 -23.63 -1.46 -10.81
CA ALA A 226 -23.55 -2.12 -12.11
C ALA A 226 -22.12 -2.16 -12.66
N LEU A 227 -21.30 -1.14 -12.34
CA LEU A 227 -19.89 -1.10 -12.70
C LEU A 227 -19.10 -2.19 -11.95
N GLN A 228 -19.35 -2.34 -10.64
CA GLN A 228 -18.72 -3.41 -9.86
C GLN A 228 -19.15 -4.80 -10.35
N ASP A 229 -20.44 -5.01 -10.62
CA ASP A 229 -20.94 -6.26 -11.19
C ASP A 229 -20.21 -6.62 -12.50
N ALA A 230 -19.95 -5.64 -13.37
CA ALA A 230 -19.25 -5.85 -14.63
C ALA A 230 -17.77 -6.24 -14.40
N VAL A 231 -17.09 -5.58 -13.46
CA VAL A 231 -15.68 -5.89 -13.11
C VAL A 231 -15.57 -7.28 -12.51
N LEU A 232 -16.45 -7.65 -11.59
CA LEU A 232 -16.48 -8.97 -10.98
C LEU A 232 -16.74 -10.07 -12.04
N ALA A 233 -17.70 -9.84 -12.93
CA ALA A 233 -18.04 -10.80 -13.98
C ALA A 233 -16.92 -10.98 -15.01
N GLU A 234 -16.20 -9.90 -15.35
CA GLU A 234 -15.13 -9.93 -16.35
C GLU A 234 -13.85 -10.57 -15.82
N TYR A 235 -13.43 -10.25 -14.60
CA TYR A 235 -12.09 -10.56 -14.15
C TYR A 235 -12.00 -11.61 -13.05
N LEU A 236 -13.07 -11.81 -12.27
CA LEU A 236 -13.04 -12.75 -11.15
C LEU A 236 -13.67 -14.12 -11.50
N PHE A 237 -14.63 -14.13 -12.43
CA PHE A 237 -15.46 -15.30 -12.72
C PHE A 237 -15.36 -15.82 -14.16
N GLU A 238 -14.26 -15.61 -14.83
CA GLU A 238 -13.97 -16.02 -16.22
C GLU A 238 -14.83 -17.19 -16.73
N GLY A 239 -16.05 -16.90 -17.26
CA GLY A 239 -16.91 -17.89 -17.91
C GLY A 239 -17.70 -18.83 -16.99
N GLU A 240 -17.58 -18.79 -15.69
CA GLU A 240 -18.49 -19.45 -14.76
C GLU A 240 -19.81 -18.67 -14.61
N GLN A 241 -20.89 -19.35 -14.20
CA GLN A 241 -22.17 -18.68 -13.98
C GLN A 241 -22.01 -17.64 -12.88
N TYR A 242 -21.80 -16.37 -13.29
CA TYR A 242 -21.71 -15.23 -12.40
C TYR A 242 -22.96 -15.17 -11.50
N SER A 243 -22.72 -15.23 -10.21
CA SER A 243 -23.73 -14.89 -9.22
C SER A 243 -23.25 -13.61 -8.54
N PRO A 244 -24.04 -12.52 -8.55
CA PRO A 244 -23.62 -11.28 -7.90
C PRO A 244 -23.19 -11.58 -6.47
N LEU A 245 -21.92 -11.29 -6.16
CA LEU A 245 -21.40 -11.36 -4.78
C LEU A 245 -21.78 -10.12 -3.99
N CYS A 246 -21.96 -8.99 -4.68
CA CYS A 246 -22.36 -7.75 -4.08
C CYS A 246 -23.89 -7.58 -4.08
N THR A 247 -24.38 -6.91 -3.07
CA THR A 247 -25.82 -6.65 -2.89
C THR A 247 -26.30 -5.43 -3.65
N GLY A 248 -25.36 -4.58 -4.11
CA GLY A 248 -25.61 -3.24 -4.63
C GLY A 248 -25.82 -2.21 -3.53
N GLU A 249 -25.50 -2.57 -2.29
CA GLU A 249 -25.64 -1.68 -1.13
C GLU A 249 -24.26 -1.30 -0.53
N GLU A 250 -23.14 -1.80 -1.09
CA GLU A 250 -21.78 -1.59 -0.63
C GLU A 250 -21.20 -0.22 -1.08
N TYR A 251 -22.04 0.84 -1.11
CA TYR A 251 -21.62 2.20 -1.45
C TYR A 251 -21.33 3.05 -0.21
N LEU A 252 -20.66 4.18 -0.42
CA LEU A 252 -20.34 5.12 0.65
C LEU A 252 -21.61 5.85 1.12
N LYS A 253 -22.29 5.29 2.13
CA LYS A 253 -23.54 5.78 2.69
C LYS A 253 -23.33 7.02 3.57
N SER A 254 -24.36 7.86 3.64
CA SER A 254 -24.46 8.93 4.64
C SER A 254 -24.72 8.37 6.04
N GLU A 255 -24.45 9.16 7.06
CA GLU A 255 -24.84 8.84 8.45
C GLU A 255 -26.32 8.50 8.58
N GLN A 256 -27.19 9.28 7.89
CA GLN A 256 -28.63 9.08 7.95
C GLN A 256 -29.06 7.74 7.34
N GLU A 257 -28.44 7.33 6.22
CA GLU A 257 -28.67 6.03 5.62
C GLU A 257 -28.22 4.91 6.55
N MET A 258 -27.04 5.05 7.20
CA MET A 258 -26.56 4.07 8.16
C MET A 258 -27.47 3.96 9.40
N LEU A 259 -27.91 5.08 9.96
CA LEU A 259 -28.86 5.09 11.08
C LEU A 259 -30.20 4.42 10.72
N ALA A 260 -30.68 4.61 9.50
CA ALA A 260 -31.91 3.95 9.02
C ALA A 260 -31.79 2.42 8.91
N LEU A 261 -30.57 1.90 8.78
CA LEU A 261 -30.31 0.45 8.78
C LEU A 261 -30.33 -0.19 10.20
N PHE A 262 -30.07 0.62 11.23
CA PHE A 262 -29.98 0.17 12.63
C PHE A 262 -30.91 1.00 13.54
N PRO A 263 -32.22 1.02 13.31
CA PRO A 263 -33.14 1.88 14.07
C PRO A 263 -33.25 1.50 15.54
N GLU A 264 -33.03 0.23 15.89
CA GLU A 264 -33.08 -0.27 17.26
C GLU A 264 -31.73 -0.13 17.98
N HIS A 265 -30.64 0.05 17.22
CA HIS A 265 -29.26 0.13 17.72
C HIS A 265 -28.50 1.31 17.08
N PRO A 266 -28.99 2.56 17.20
CA PRO A 266 -28.33 3.72 16.58
C PRO A 266 -26.90 3.96 17.13
N GLU A 267 -26.59 3.46 18.33
CA GLU A 267 -25.27 3.56 18.96
C GLU A 267 -24.18 2.88 18.14
N VAL A 268 -24.47 1.81 17.38
CA VAL A 268 -23.45 1.11 16.59
C VAL A 268 -22.89 1.99 15.46
N VAL A 269 -23.68 2.93 14.97
CA VAL A 269 -23.27 3.93 13.98
C VAL A 269 -22.36 4.96 14.63
N SER A 270 -22.74 5.50 15.80
CA SER A 270 -21.93 6.48 16.53
C SER A 270 -20.67 5.88 17.16
N ASN A 271 -20.64 4.59 17.46
CA ASN A 271 -19.45 3.90 17.99
C ASN A 271 -18.27 3.92 17.01
N THR A 272 -18.52 4.12 15.71
CA THR A 272 -17.42 4.32 14.73
C THR A 272 -16.56 5.53 15.09
N MET A 273 -17.13 6.53 15.75
CA MET A 273 -16.39 7.69 16.24
C MET A 273 -15.48 7.35 17.43
N LYS A 274 -15.87 6.40 18.31
CA LYS A 274 -14.99 5.91 19.37
C LYS A 274 -13.71 5.30 18.77
N VAL A 275 -13.85 4.54 17.68
CA VAL A 275 -12.72 3.97 16.94
C VAL A 275 -11.89 5.11 16.32
N LEU A 276 -12.54 6.05 15.63
CA LEU A 276 -11.85 7.19 15.01
C LEU A 276 -11.09 8.03 16.03
N ASP A 277 -11.63 8.24 17.24
CA ASP A 277 -11.00 9.02 18.29
C ASP A 277 -9.72 8.36 18.84
N LYS A 278 -9.66 7.01 18.84
CA LYS A 278 -8.45 6.26 19.21
C LYS A 278 -7.34 6.36 18.17
N VAL A 279 -7.66 6.65 16.90
CA VAL A 279 -6.66 6.78 15.86
C VAL A 279 -5.92 8.12 16.01
N GLU A 280 -4.61 8.06 16.16
CA GLU A 280 -3.75 9.22 16.23
C GLU A 280 -3.52 9.84 14.84
N ARG A 281 -3.09 11.09 14.78
CA ARG A 281 -2.52 11.65 13.55
C ARG A 281 -1.02 11.36 13.55
N TYR A 282 -0.57 10.55 12.60
CA TYR A 282 0.84 10.19 12.43
C TYR A 282 1.24 10.26 10.96
N SER A 283 2.54 10.33 10.69
CA SER A 283 3.10 10.25 9.35
C SER A 283 3.86 8.95 9.18
N ILE A 284 3.71 8.32 8.02
CA ILE A 284 4.57 7.21 7.58
C ILE A 284 5.80 7.72 6.83
N GLU A 285 5.83 9.01 6.49
CA GLU A 285 6.95 9.64 5.83
C GLU A 285 8.14 9.74 6.80
N CYS A 286 9.31 9.38 6.32
CA CYS A 286 10.56 9.49 7.08
C CYS A 286 11.72 9.92 6.16
N PRO A 287 12.80 10.44 6.76
CA PRO A 287 14.00 10.82 6.01
C PRO A 287 14.57 9.67 5.18
N PRO A 288 15.32 10.00 4.13
CA PRO A 288 16.09 9.03 3.36
C PRO A 288 17.00 8.15 4.22
N GLU A 289 16.88 6.83 4.07
CA GLU A 289 17.69 5.82 4.75
C GLU A 289 18.31 4.85 3.73
N VAL A 290 19.46 5.21 3.17
CA VAL A 290 20.24 4.33 2.28
C VAL A 290 21.34 3.59 3.05
N PRO A 291 21.82 2.42 2.55
CA PRO A 291 22.93 1.70 3.18
C PRO A 291 24.17 2.57 3.35
N ASP A 292 24.92 2.34 4.41
CA ASP A 292 26.18 3.03 4.61
C ASP A 292 27.21 2.56 3.57
N TYR A 293 27.78 3.51 2.84
CA TYR A 293 28.88 3.23 1.92
C TYR A 293 30.20 3.06 2.69
N PRO A 294 30.99 2.00 2.46
CA PRO A 294 32.27 1.83 3.14
C PRO A 294 33.28 2.92 2.72
N VAL A 295 33.80 3.63 3.70
CA VAL A 295 34.78 4.69 3.53
C VAL A 295 36.06 4.35 4.30
N PRO A 296 37.21 4.99 4.00
CA PRO A 296 38.46 4.78 4.75
C PRO A 296 38.29 5.05 6.25
N GLU A 297 39.05 4.32 7.07
CA GLU A 297 39.03 4.46 8.52
C GLU A 297 39.32 5.91 8.95
N GLY A 298 38.51 6.42 9.88
CA GLY A 298 38.59 7.79 10.38
C GLY A 298 38.01 8.87 9.46
N CYS A 299 37.30 8.50 8.40
CA CYS A 299 36.65 9.42 7.47
C CYS A 299 35.12 9.19 7.47
N SER A 300 34.33 10.24 7.54
CA SER A 300 32.89 10.16 7.32
C SER A 300 32.54 10.10 5.83
N GLN A 301 31.32 9.67 5.51
CA GLN A 301 30.83 9.65 4.12
C GLN A 301 30.79 11.06 3.50
N ASP A 302 30.41 12.07 4.27
CA ASP A 302 30.42 13.46 3.83
C ASP A 302 31.83 13.96 3.50
N GLU A 303 32.79 13.69 4.39
CA GLU A 303 34.19 14.06 4.18
C GLU A 303 34.79 13.31 2.97
N PHE A 304 34.44 12.04 2.80
CA PHE A 304 34.91 11.25 1.67
C PHE A 304 34.31 11.73 0.35
N LEU A 305 33.01 12.05 0.32
CA LEU A 305 32.35 12.64 -0.84
C LEU A 305 32.98 13.98 -1.21
N ARG A 306 33.15 14.88 -0.23
CA ARG A 306 33.81 16.17 -0.43
C ARG A 306 35.17 16.03 -1.07
N ARG A 307 36.05 15.22 -0.50
CA ARG A 307 37.40 14.97 -1.02
C ARG A 307 37.36 14.47 -2.46
N LEU A 308 36.51 13.48 -2.78
CA LEU A 308 36.38 12.98 -4.14
C LEU A 308 35.96 14.06 -5.14
N CYS A 309 35.06 14.96 -4.72
CA CYS A 309 34.58 16.06 -5.57
C CYS A 309 35.66 17.13 -5.75
N GLU A 310 36.39 17.52 -4.69
CA GLU A 310 37.48 18.51 -4.75
C GLU A 310 38.63 18.01 -5.62
N ASP A 311 39.06 16.74 -5.44
CA ASP A 311 40.08 16.11 -6.29
C ASP A 311 39.65 16.10 -7.79
N ALA A 312 38.39 15.77 -8.05
CA ALA A 312 37.86 15.73 -9.39
C ALA A 312 37.71 17.14 -10.02
N LEU A 313 37.37 18.15 -9.21
CA LEU A 313 37.29 19.54 -9.64
C LEU A 313 38.64 20.03 -10.16
N GLU A 314 39.73 19.75 -9.42
CA GLU A 314 41.09 20.07 -9.84
C GLU A 314 41.51 19.29 -11.11
N GLN A 315 41.27 17.96 -11.14
CA GLN A 315 41.63 17.12 -12.27
C GLN A 315 40.94 17.50 -13.57
N LYS A 316 39.69 17.96 -13.48
CA LYS A 316 38.92 18.42 -14.66
C LYS A 316 39.21 19.87 -15.05
N GLY A 317 39.95 20.61 -14.25
CA GLY A 317 40.28 22.01 -14.51
C GLY A 317 39.11 22.98 -14.32
N CYS A 318 38.13 22.61 -13.48
CA CYS A 318 36.91 23.37 -13.23
C CYS A 318 36.96 24.16 -11.90
N SER A 319 38.13 24.65 -11.49
CA SER A 319 38.32 25.29 -10.17
C SER A 319 38.00 26.80 -10.17
N ASP A 320 37.11 27.26 -11.07
CA ASP A 320 36.63 28.65 -11.08
C ASP A 320 35.56 28.90 -10.00
N THR A 321 35.21 30.17 -9.79
CA THR A 321 34.28 30.62 -8.76
C THR A 321 32.85 30.02 -8.93
N ALA A 322 32.39 29.82 -10.16
CA ALA A 322 31.05 29.30 -10.43
C ALA A 322 30.93 27.83 -10.04
N HIS A 323 31.90 27.01 -10.45
CA HIS A 323 31.95 25.59 -10.07
C HIS A 323 32.16 25.39 -8.57
N SER A 324 33.11 26.13 -7.97
CA SER A 324 33.37 26.03 -6.53
C SER A 324 32.17 26.44 -5.70
N GLY A 325 31.49 27.52 -6.06
CA GLY A 325 30.29 27.99 -5.37
C GLY A 325 29.14 26.99 -5.47
N ARG A 326 28.92 26.42 -6.65
CA ARG A 326 27.91 25.40 -6.87
C ARG A 326 28.20 24.09 -6.11
N LEU A 327 29.48 23.64 -6.10
CA LEU A 327 29.90 22.46 -5.38
C LEU A 327 29.62 22.60 -3.88
N GLU A 328 29.96 23.74 -3.28
CA GLU A 328 29.69 24.00 -1.86
C GLU A 328 28.19 23.94 -1.54
N ASN A 329 27.34 24.50 -2.41
CA ASN A 329 25.89 24.44 -2.25
C ASN A 329 25.38 23.01 -2.31
N GLU A 330 25.82 22.23 -3.32
CA GLU A 330 25.36 20.84 -3.51
C GLU A 330 25.89 19.93 -2.38
N LEU A 331 27.15 20.09 -1.93
CA LEU A 331 27.70 19.33 -0.79
C LEU A 331 26.99 19.65 0.53
N LYS A 332 26.71 20.92 0.79
CA LYS A 332 25.94 21.34 1.95
C LYS A 332 24.57 20.67 1.96
N MET A 333 23.88 20.72 0.83
CA MET A 333 22.57 20.07 0.69
C MET A 333 22.67 18.55 0.85
N ALA A 334 23.69 17.90 0.26
CA ALA A 334 23.89 16.46 0.39
C ALA A 334 24.09 16.04 1.86
N THR A 335 24.85 16.82 2.64
CA THR A 335 25.06 16.60 4.08
C THR A 335 23.76 16.80 4.87
N GLU A 336 23.06 17.94 4.66
CA GLU A 336 21.81 18.25 5.37
C GLU A 336 20.69 17.24 5.09
N SER A 337 20.68 16.66 3.90
CA SER A 337 19.68 15.66 3.48
C SER A 337 20.14 14.20 3.69
N GLY A 338 21.36 13.95 4.14
CA GLY A 338 21.91 12.59 4.31
C GLY A 338 22.18 11.85 2.99
N PHE A 339 22.40 12.55 1.89
CA PHE A 339 22.59 11.96 0.55
C PHE A 339 24.03 11.56 0.21
N ALA A 340 25.01 11.81 1.07
CA ALA A 340 26.40 11.45 0.80
C ALA A 340 26.54 9.97 0.42
N ASN A 341 25.93 9.08 1.21
CA ASN A 341 25.90 7.65 0.91
C ASN A 341 25.30 7.35 -0.48
N LEU A 342 24.22 8.03 -0.85
CA LEU A 342 23.56 7.84 -2.15
C LEU A 342 24.50 8.17 -3.30
N PHE A 343 25.18 9.31 -3.28
CA PHE A 343 26.14 9.70 -4.33
C PHE A 343 27.29 8.69 -4.44
N LEU A 344 27.82 8.21 -3.31
CA LEU A 344 28.88 7.20 -3.28
C LEU A 344 28.41 5.85 -3.84
N ILE A 345 27.19 5.44 -3.51
CA ILE A 345 26.56 4.22 -4.05
C ILE A 345 26.38 4.33 -5.57
N LEU A 346 25.85 5.44 -6.06
CA LEU A 346 25.64 5.66 -7.50
C LEU A 346 26.97 5.69 -8.27
N ARG A 347 27.99 6.36 -7.73
CA ARG A 347 29.35 6.35 -8.29
C ARG A 347 29.88 4.93 -8.44
N ASP A 348 29.84 4.18 -7.37
CA ASP A 348 30.34 2.82 -7.34
C ASP A 348 29.60 1.91 -8.34
N LEU A 349 28.28 2.03 -8.41
CA LEU A 349 27.45 1.30 -9.35
C LEU A 349 27.86 1.61 -10.81
N VAL A 350 27.95 2.90 -11.17
CA VAL A 350 28.31 3.32 -12.53
C VAL A 350 29.72 2.86 -12.90
N TRP A 351 30.67 3.01 -11.99
CA TRP A 351 32.05 2.60 -12.22
C TRP A 351 32.21 1.09 -12.34
N THR A 352 31.50 0.32 -11.51
CA THR A 352 31.48 -1.16 -11.59
C THR A 352 30.87 -1.60 -12.93
N CYS A 353 29.77 -1.02 -13.35
CA CYS A 353 29.17 -1.32 -14.65
C CYS A 353 30.14 -1.01 -15.79
N LYS A 354 30.75 0.20 -15.79
CA LYS A 354 31.72 0.61 -16.81
C LYS A 354 32.95 -0.31 -16.86
N GLY A 355 33.48 -0.71 -15.71
CA GLY A 355 34.59 -1.66 -15.61
C GLY A 355 34.29 -3.04 -16.17
N ASN A 356 33.01 -3.44 -16.23
CA ASN A 356 32.52 -4.68 -16.82
C ASN A 356 31.93 -4.50 -18.24
N GLY A 357 32.23 -3.39 -18.92
CA GLY A 357 31.75 -3.12 -20.26
C GLY A 357 30.24 -2.88 -20.35
N LYS A 358 29.60 -2.48 -19.23
CA LYS A 358 28.17 -2.16 -19.15
C LYS A 358 28.01 -0.64 -19.01
N ILE A 359 27.04 -0.09 -19.72
CA ILE A 359 26.78 1.35 -19.72
C ILE A 359 25.47 1.62 -19.01
N LEU A 360 25.51 2.53 -18.05
CA LEU A 360 24.33 3.14 -17.42
C LEU A 360 24.26 4.60 -17.89
N ILE A 361 23.14 4.97 -18.51
CA ILE A 361 22.94 6.33 -19.02
C ILE A 361 21.99 7.06 -18.06
N PRO A 362 22.43 8.14 -17.38
CA PRO A 362 21.56 8.94 -16.53
C PRO A 362 20.38 9.52 -17.30
N GLY A 363 19.15 9.28 -16.81
CA GLY A 363 17.91 9.57 -17.53
C GLY A 363 16.98 10.59 -16.86
N SER A 364 17.34 11.13 -15.69
CA SER A 364 16.53 12.14 -15.00
C SER A 364 17.18 13.51 -15.04
N ARG A 365 16.34 14.56 -14.95
CA ARG A 365 16.81 15.95 -14.88
C ARG A 365 17.62 16.20 -13.61
N ASP A 366 17.24 15.59 -12.51
CA ASP A 366 17.94 15.77 -11.24
C ASP A 366 19.36 15.21 -11.32
N MET A 367 19.55 14.03 -11.95
CA MET A 367 20.88 13.45 -12.11
C MET A 367 21.79 14.29 -13.00
N VAL A 368 21.30 14.72 -14.18
CA VAL A 368 22.14 15.45 -15.15
C VAL A 368 22.41 16.90 -14.74
N SER A 369 21.63 17.45 -13.80
CA SER A 369 21.82 18.80 -13.28
C SER A 369 22.78 18.86 -12.09
N SER A 370 23.27 17.74 -11.56
CA SER A 370 24.15 17.73 -10.39
C SER A 370 25.63 17.84 -10.78
N LEU A 371 26.30 18.84 -10.22
CA LEU A 371 27.74 18.97 -10.35
C LEU A 371 28.49 17.83 -9.63
N ILE A 372 27.98 17.38 -8.48
CA ILE A 372 28.53 16.20 -7.79
C ILE A 372 28.51 14.99 -8.73
N ASN A 373 27.40 14.71 -9.42
CA ASN A 373 27.31 13.59 -10.35
C ASN A 373 28.32 13.71 -11.52
N TYR A 374 28.56 14.92 -12.01
CA TYR A 374 29.56 15.17 -13.04
C TYR A 374 30.99 14.94 -12.53
N LEU A 375 31.30 15.46 -11.35
CA LEU A 375 32.63 15.29 -10.75
C LEU A 375 32.91 13.82 -10.40
N LEU A 376 31.92 13.09 -9.93
CA LEU A 376 32.03 11.64 -9.64
C LEU A 376 32.04 10.77 -10.92
N GLY A 377 31.84 11.33 -12.11
CA GLY A 377 31.82 10.59 -13.38
C GLY A 377 30.57 9.74 -13.58
N ILE A 378 29.48 10.09 -12.90
CA ILE A 378 28.14 9.50 -13.08
C ILE A 378 27.48 10.05 -14.33
N VAL A 379 27.62 11.36 -14.58
CA VAL A 379 27.20 12.05 -15.81
C VAL A 379 28.42 12.59 -16.55
N GLU A 380 28.32 12.73 -17.89
CA GLU A 380 29.43 13.17 -18.73
C GLU A 380 29.41 14.68 -19.00
N SER A 381 28.22 15.30 -18.97
CA SER A 381 28.03 16.71 -19.26
C SER A 381 28.19 17.59 -18.04
N ASP A 382 28.98 18.65 -18.16
CA ASP A 382 29.13 19.66 -17.12
C ASP A 382 27.83 20.50 -17.00
N PRO A 383 27.15 20.47 -15.83
CA PRO A 383 25.91 21.23 -15.65
C PRO A 383 26.12 22.73 -15.52
N VAL A 384 27.33 23.20 -15.15
CA VAL A 384 27.66 24.64 -15.06
C VAL A 384 27.86 25.18 -16.44
N GLU A 385 28.70 24.56 -17.27
CA GLU A 385 28.91 24.94 -18.67
C GLU A 385 27.61 24.85 -19.49
N SER A 386 26.77 23.85 -19.21
CA SER A 386 25.48 23.66 -19.87
C SER A 386 24.38 24.59 -19.34
N ASN A 387 24.70 25.48 -18.38
CA ASN A 387 23.77 26.40 -17.72
C ASN A 387 22.49 25.70 -17.16
N LEU A 388 22.67 24.50 -16.61
CA LEU A 388 21.56 23.75 -16.00
C LEU A 388 21.30 24.25 -14.57
N PRO A 389 20.03 24.45 -14.17
CA PRO A 389 19.70 24.92 -12.83
C PRO A 389 20.06 23.88 -11.77
N GLU A 390 20.42 24.35 -10.57
CA GLU A 390 20.51 23.47 -9.39
C GLU A 390 19.14 22.91 -9.08
N ARG A 391 19.00 21.58 -9.15
CA ARG A 391 17.71 20.88 -8.89
C ARG A 391 17.70 20.06 -7.61
N PHE A 392 18.87 19.80 -7.03
CA PHE A 392 19.01 19.16 -5.73
C PHE A 392 18.57 20.04 -4.55
N GLN A 393 17.78 21.07 -4.78
CA GLN A 393 17.24 21.91 -3.72
C GLN A 393 16.03 21.22 -3.11
N SER A 394 16.17 20.68 -1.90
CA SER A 394 15.04 20.16 -1.13
C SER A 394 14.26 21.31 -0.48
N ASN A 395 13.39 21.97 -1.23
CA ASN A 395 12.35 22.84 -0.67
C ASN A 395 11.15 22.03 -0.13
N ARG A 396 11.22 20.71 -0.13
CA ARG A 396 10.21 19.81 0.41
C ARG A 396 10.88 18.87 1.42
N GLU A 397 10.38 18.89 2.62
CA GLU A 397 10.71 17.94 3.66
C GLU A 397 10.68 16.51 3.07
N TYR A 398 11.83 15.81 3.12
CA TYR A 398 11.99 14.39 2.76
C TYR A 398 11.79 13.98 1.28
N ARG A 399 12.04 14.82 0.27
CA ARG A 399 11.99 14.37 -1.11
C ARG A 399 13.34 13.85 -1.61
N TYR A 400 13.36 12.61 -2.12
CA TYR A 400 14.49 12.08 -2.88
C TYR A 400 14.63 12.77 -4.25
N PRO A 401 15.88 12.94 -4.76
CA PRO A 401 16.10 13.21 -6.18
C PRO A 401 15.59 12.04 -7.01
N GLU A 402 15.10 12.32 -8.20
CA GLU A 402 14.73 11.29 -9.15
C GLU A 402 15.97 10.59 -9.69
N ILE A 403 16.20 9.33 -9.29
CA ILE A 403 17.33 8.51 -9.76
C ILE A 403 16.83 7.59 -10.87
N ARG A 404 17.20 7.89 -12.11
CA ARG A 404 16.83 7.08 -13.27
C ARG A 404 18.03 6.83 -14.15
N PHE A 405 18.23 5.57 -14.56
CA PHE A 405 19.20 5.17 -15.56
C PHE A 405 18.50 4.45 -16.72
N MET A 406 18.91 4.74 -17.95
CA MET A 406 18.63 3.88 -19.08
C MET A 406 19.71 2.81 -19.15
N VAL A 407 19.32 1.56 -19.33
CA VAL A 407 20.21 0.40 -19.34
C VAL A 407 19.80 -0.56 -20.45
N HIS A 408 20.77 -1.13 -21.17
CA HIS A 408 20.47 -2.17 -22.16
C HIS A 408 19.84 -3.39 -21.49
N LYS A 409 18.77 -3.94 -22.06
CA LYS A 409 17.98 -5.05 -21.47
C LYS A 409 18.86 -6.21 -20.98
N GLU A 410 19.88 -6.61 -21.74
CA GLU A 410 20.81 -7.66 -21.38
C GLU A 410 21.63 -7.37 -20.12
N ASN A 411 21.80 -6.11 -19.78
CA ASN A 411 22.62 -5.66 -18.67
C ASN A 411 21.84 -5.47 -17.36
N LEU A 412 20.51 -5.42 -17.43
CA LEU A 412 19.66 -5.19 -16.27
C LEU A 412 19.90 -6.22 -15.16
N GLN A 413 19.95 -7.50 -15.53
CA GLN A 413 20.18 -8.58 -14.56
C GLN A 413 21.55 -8.44 -13.86
N PHE A 414 22.57 -7.98 -14.55
CA PHE A 414 23.89 -7.73 -13.95
C PHE A 414 23.79 -6.63 -12.89
N VAL A 415 23.12 -5.53 -13.19
CA VAL A 415 22.93 -4.38 -12.28
C VAL A 415 22.20 -4.81 -11.01
N VAL A 416 21.08 -5.51 -11.17
CA VAL A 416 20.27 -6.00 -10.04
C VAL A 416 21.07 -6.96 -9.18
N SER A 417 21.77 -7.92 -9.82
CA SER A 417 22.61 -8.91 -9.11
C SER A 417 23.76 -8.26 -8.36
N TYR A 418 24.38 -7.23 -8.93
CA TYR A 418 25.45 -6.49 -8.27
C TYR A 418 24.95 -5.80 -6.99
N LEU A 419 23.83 -5.09 -7.06
CA LEU A 419 23.23 -4.43 -5.90
C LEU A 419 22.82 -5.44 -4.83
N ARG A 420 22.20 -6.56 -5.22
CA ARG A 420 21.83 -7.66 -4.30
C ARG A 420 23.03 -8.27 -3.61
N HIS A 421 24.12 -8.51 -4.34
CA HIS A 421 25.34 -9.07 -3.77
C HIS A 421 25.99 -8.10 -2.78
N LYS A 422 26.01 -6.81 -3.12
CA LYS A 422 26.72 -5.79 -2.33
C LYS A 422 25.98 -5.38 -1.06
N TYR A 423 24.64 -5.20 -1.15
CA TYR A 423 23.83 -4.67 -0.05
C TYR A 423 22.96 -5.72 0.64
N GLY A 424 22.86 -6.91 0.08
CA GLY A 424 22.01 -8.00 0.59
C GLY A 424 20.57 -7.93 0.05
N TRP A 425 20.02 -9.10 -0.26
CA TRP A 425 18.68 -9.24 -0.83
C TRP A 425 17.56 -8.67 0.06
N GLN A 426 17.75 -8.75 1.39
CA GLN A 426 16.78 -8.26 2.37
C GLN A 426 16.67 -6.72 2.41
N HIS A 427 17.68 -6.00 1.90
CA HIS A 427 17.74 -4.53 1.85
C HIS A 427 17.22 -3.96 0.54
N MET A 428 16.72 -4.82 -0.33
CA MET A 428 16.22 -4.47 -1.65
C MET A 428 14.86 -5.08 -1.91
N ALA A 429 14.03 -4.36 -2.66
CA ALA A 429 12.81 -4.90 -3.27
C ALA A 429 12.59 -4.25 -4.63
N GLU A 430 12.11 -4.99 -5.60
CA GLU A 430 11.60 -4.41 -6.83
C GLU A 430 10.21 -3.82 -6.59
N THR A 431 9.79 -2.88 -7.41
CA THR A 431 8.45 -2.30 -7.32
C THR A 431 7.46 -3.06 -8.20
N ILE A 432 6.18 -2.75 -8.04
CA ILE A 432 5.11 -3.29 -8.88
C ILE A 432 4.55 -2.22 -9.81
N ARG A 433 3.81 -2.69 -10.82
CA ARG A 433 2.87 -1.89 -11.59
C ARG A 433 1.51 -2.55 -11.60
N TYR A 434 0.47 -1.73 -11.60
CA TYR A 434 -0.89 -2.20 -11.74
C TYR A 434 -1.25 -2.30 -13.22
N ILE A 435 -2.00 -3.35 -13.56
CA ILE A 435 -2.55 -3.56 -14.88
C ILE A 435 -4.06 -3.36 -14.77
N GLY A 436 -4.58 -2.48 -15.59
CA GLY A 436 -6.01 -2.26 -15.82
C GLY A 436 -6.34 -2.44 -17.29
N PRO A 437 -7.62 -2.40 -17.66
CA PRO A 437 -8.02 -2.50 -19.05
C PRO A 437 -7.47 -1.32 -19.86
N SER A 438 -7.13 -1.57 -21.12
CA SER A 438 -6.89 -0.49 -22.06
C SER A 438 -8.18 0.29 -22.30
N TRP A 439 -8.07 1.45 -22.93
CA TRP A 439 -9.26 2.26 -23.25
C TRP A 439 -10.26 1.50 -24.13
N ASN A 440 -9.78 0.68 -25.09
CA ASN A 440 -10.62 -0.10 -25.97
C ASN A 440 -11.30 -1.27 -25.24
N GLU A 441 -10.56 -2.01 -24.40
CA GLU A 441 -11.13 -3.06 -23.55
C GLU A 441 -12.20 -2.51 -22.60
N ALA A 442 -11.97 -1.34 -22.03
CA ALA A 442 -12.98 -0.66 -21.21
C ALA A 442 -14.24 -0.33 -22.00
N ALA A 443 -14.12 0.08 -23.29
CA ALA A 443 -15.27 0.32 -24.17
C ALA A 443 -16.03 -0.99 -24.48
N GLU A 444 -15.33 -2.08 -24.75
CA GLU A 444 -15.93 -3.40 -24.98
C GLU A 444 -16.71 -3.90 -23.75
N ILE A 445 -16.18 -3.68 -22.54
CA ILE A 445 -16.87 -4.00 -21.28
C ILE A 445 -18.14 -3.16 -21.12
N VAL A 446 -18.07 -1.85 -21.40
CA VAL A 446 -19.25 -0.95 -21.36
C VAL A 446 -20.36 -1.47 -22.29
N GLU A 447 -20.02 -1.86 -23.51
CA GLU A 447 -20.96 -2.42 -24.48
C GLU A 447 -21.51 -3.77 -24.01
N LYS A 448 -20.63 -4.70 -23.60
CA LYS A 448 -20.98 -6.06 -23.16
C LYS A 448 -21.97 -6.07 -21.99
N PHE A 449 -21.80 -5.16 -21.03
CA PHE A 449 -22.64 -5.08 -19.83
C PHE A 449 -23.71 -3.98 -19.91
N ASN A 450 -23.86 -3.33 -21.08
CA ASN A 450 -24.81 -2.24 -21.31
C ASN A 450 -24.74 -1.13 -20.26
N LEU A 451 -23.50 -0.73 -19.92
CA LEU A 451 -23.24 0.37 -18.99
C LEU A 451 -23.38 1.74 -19.70
N PRO A 452 -23.62 2.83 -18.96
CA PRO A 452 -23.52 4.18 -19.50
C PRO A 452 -22.11 4.47 -20.06
N LEU A 453 -21.99 5.21 -21.17
CA LEU A 453 -20.71 5.47 -21.84
C LEU A 453 -19.71 6.22 -20.98
N ASP A 454 -20.15 7.04 -20.03
CA ASP A 454 -19.29 7.74 -19.09
C ASP A 454 -18.58 6.80 -18.12
N ARG A 455 -19.04 5.56 -17.95
CA ARG A 455 -18.40 4.51 -17.14
C ARG A 455 -17.14 3.91 -17.77
N GLN A 456 -16.88 4.18 -19.04
CA GLN A 456 -15.64 3.74 -19.71
C GLN A 456 -14.39 4.27 -19.00
N TYR A 457 -14.41 5.53 -18.54
CA TYR A 457 -13.29 6.10 -17.79
C TYR A 457 -13.09 5.42 -16.43
N ASP A 458 -14.19 5.10 -15.74
CA ASP A 458 -14.11 4.42 -14.46
C ASP A 458 -13.52 3.01 -14.61
N LEU A 459 -13.96 2.25 -15.62
CA LEU A 459 -13.38 0.95 -15.99
C LEU A 459 -11.89 1.05 -16.32
N PHE A 460 -11.52 2.01 -17.18
CA PHE A 460 -10.11 2.25 -17.51
C PHE A 460 -9.23 2.51 -16.28
N LYS A 461 -9.81 2.98 -15.17
CA LYS A 461 -9.12 3.22 -13.89
C LYS A 461 -9.16 2.04 -12.92
N THR A 462 -9.88 0.97 -13.23
CA THR A 462 -9.88 -0.24 -12.42
C THR A 462 -8.57 -1.02 -12.57
N ARG A 463 -8.35 -1.98 -11.70
CA ARG A 463 -7.16 -2.85 -11.69
C ARG A 463 -7.61 -4.30 -11.65
N TYR A 464 -7.09 -5.12 -12.54
CA TYR A 464 -7.39 -6.54 -12.56
C TYR A 464 -6.16 -7.42 -12.30
N SER A 465 -4.96 -6.84 -12.31
CA SER A 465 -3.72 -7.60 -12.11
C SER A 465 -2.60 -6.70 -11.60
N VAL A 466 -1.58 -7.34 -11.06
CA VAL A 466 -0.32 -6.73 -10.63
C VAL A 466 0.83 -7.44 -11.32
N GLN A 467 1.82 -6.70 -11.74
CA GLN A 467 3.06 -7.24 -12.30
C GLN A 467 4.26 -6.62 -11.60
N GLU A 468 5.32 -7.42 -11.46
CA GLU A 468 6.63 -6.93 -11.08
C GLU A 468 7.13 -5.90 -12.10
N ARG A 469 7.71 -4.80 -11.63
CA ARG A 469 8.39 -3.83 -12.46
C ARG A 469 9.90 -4.04 -12.35
N LYS A 470 10.42 -4.94 -13.18
CA LYS A 470 11.85 -5.26 -13.21
C LYS A 470 12.69 -4.01 -13.41
N GLY A 471 13.74 -3.90 -12.58
CA GLY A 471 14.66 -2.77 -12.63
C GLY A 471 14.20 -1.51 -11.91
N SER A 472 13.03 -1.47 -11.30
CA SER A 472 12.61 -0.37 -10.42
C SER A 472 12.83 -0.81 -8.98
N ILE A 473 13.94 -0.38 -8.37
CA ILE A 473 14.51 -0.96 -7.16
C ILE A 473 14.42 0.01 -5.99
N LEU A 474 13.87 -0.45 -4.88
CA LEU A 474 14.04 0.17 -3.57
C LEU A 474 15.32 -0.34 -2.92
N LEU A 475 16.12 0.55 -2.36
CA LEU A 475 17.34 0.25 -1.63
C LEU A 475 17.31 0.98 -0.28
N GLY A 476 17.36 0.24 0.83
CA GLY A 476 17.27 0.78 2.19
C GLY A 476 18.37 0.28 3.12
N LYS A 477 18.58 1.02 4.20
CA LYS A 477 19.54 0.71 5.25
C LYS A 477 19.15 -0.49 6.11
N LYS A 478 17.84 -0.65 6.36
CA LYS A 478 17.24 -1.75 7.13
C LYS A 478 16.57 -2.75 6.18
N PRO A 479 16.16 -3.92 6.66
CA PRO A 479 15.35 -4.84 5.86
C PRO A 479 14.09 -4.16 5.30
N MET A 480 13.75 -4.44 4.03
CA MET A 480 12.62 -3.81 3.34
C MET A 480 11.29 -3.97 4.07
N SER A 481 11.07 -5.09 4.78
CA SER A 481 9.88 -5.32 5.60
C SER A 481 9.69 -4.37 6.77
N GLU A 482 10.70 -3.53 7.08
CA GLU A 482 10.57 -2.46 8.08
C GLU A 482 10.05 -1.15 7.48
N TYR A 483 10.04 -1.03 6.16
CA TYR A 483 9.64 0.18 5.44
C TYR A 483 8.34 0.00 4.66
N VAL A 484 8.21 -1.12 3.94
CA VAL A 484 7.14 -1.35 2.96
C VAL A 484 6.55 -2.74 3.11
N PRO A 485 5.24 -2.91 2.84
CA PRO A 485 4.65 -4.23 2.71
C PRO A 485 5.24 -4.94 1.48
N LEU A 486 5.60 -6.20 1.66
CA LEU A 486 6.24 -7.02 0.64
C LEU A 486 5.30 -8.12 0.13
N SER A 487 5.51 -8.50 -1.13
CA SER A 487 4.90 -9.65 -1.78
C SER A 487 5.97 -10.44 -2.52
N SER A 488 5.66 -11.66 -2.95
CA SER A 488 6.50 -12.45 -3.85
C SER A 488 5.82 -12.65 -5.20
N PHE A 489 6.59 -12.58 -6.28
CA PHE A 489 6.11 -12.82 -7.63
C PHE A 489 6.98 -13.86 -8.35
N GLY A 490 6.32 -14.65 -9.22
CA GLY A 490 7.01 -15.65 -10.07
C GLY A 490 7.53 -16.87 -9.31
N SER A 491 8.28 -17.71 -10.03
CA SER A 491 8.87 -18.96 -9.53
C SER A 491 10.06 -18.75 -8.60
N ASP A 492 10.71 -17.61 -8.69
CA ASP A 492 11.98 -17.33 -8.01
C ASP A 492 11.80 -16.67 -6.64
N ASN A 493 10.53 -16.47 -6.20
CA ASN A 493 10.17 -15.81 -4.94
C ASN A 493 10.88 -14.45 -4.75
N ASP A 494 11.08 -13.70 -5.82
CA ASP A 494 11.63 -12.36 -5.74
C ASP A 494 10.73 -11.47 -4.90
N MET A 495 11.33 -10.79 -3.92
CA MET A 495 10.60 -9.86 -3.07
C MET A 495 10.29 -8.58 -3.83
N VAL A 496 9.03 -8.19 -3.81
CA VAL A 496 8.58 -6.94 -4.38
C VAL A 496 7.84 -6.11 -3.35
N SER A 497 7.99 -4.80 -3.43
CA SER A 497 7.17 -3.86 -2.66
C SER A 497 5.74 -3.87 -3.19
N GLN A 498 4.75 -3.84 -2.30
CA GLN A 498 3.37 -3.60 -2.69
C GLN A 498 3.12 -2.16 -3.16
N TYR A 499 4.08 -1.26 -2.96
CA TYR A 499 4.01 0.11 -3.45
C TYR A 499 4.58 0.20 -4.86
N SER A 500 3.85 0.85 -5.75
CA SER A 500 4.31 1.08 -7.12
C SER A 500 5.33 2.22 -7.17
N CYS A 501 6.15 2.23 -8.21
CA CYS A 501 7.11 3.31 -8.47
C CYS A 501 6.43 4.70 -8.44
N SER A 502 5.26 4.85 -9.04
CA SER A 502 4.53 6.13 -9.06
C SER A 502 4.12 6.59 -7.66
N ASN A 503 3.68 5.66 -6.80
CA ASN A 503 3.31 5.98 -5.42
C ASN A 503 4.51 6.47 -4.59
N LEU A 504 5.69 5.88 -4.84
CA LEU A 504 6.92 6.16 -4.10
C LEU A 504 7.60 7.47 -4.53
N LEU A 505 7.22 8.04 -5.68
CA LEU A 505 7.67 9.37 -6.07
C LEU A 505 6.98 10.50 -5.30
N ASP A 506 5.81 10.22 -4.72
CA ASP A 506 4.99 11.21 -4.01
C ASP A 506 5.25 11.25 -2.51
N ILE A 507 5.79 10.17 -1.92
CA ILE A 507 6.10 10.07 -0.49
C ILE A 507 7.49 9.48 -0.24
N SER A 508 8.19 9.98 0.77
CA SER A 508 9.45 9.41 1.25
C SER A 508 9.20 8.48 2.43
N ILE A 509 9.58 7.23 2.30
CA ILE A 509 9.38 6.17 3.30
C ILE A 509 10.69 5.51 3.76
N GLY A 510 11.81 6.19 3.57
CA GLY A 510 13.15 5.76 3.98
C GLY A 510 14.00 5.20 2.83
N PRO A 511 13.67 4.09 2.15
CA PRO A 511 14.47 3.56 1.04
C PRO A 511 14.49 4.49 -0.18
N VAL A 512 15.61 4.53 -0.87
CA VAL A 512 15.70 5.25 -2.16
C VAL A 512 15.17 4.40 -3.30
N LEU A 513 14.45 5.03 -4.22
CA LEU A 513 14.00 4.42 -5.46
C LEU A 513 15.03 4.68 -6.57
N ILE A 514 15.59 3.62 -7.15
CA ILE A 514 16.47 3.66 -8.32
C ILE A 514 15.75 2.98 -9.48
N ASP A 515 15.46 3.74 -10.52
CA ASP A 515 14.68 3.28 -11.68
C ASP A 515 15.60 2.97 -12.85
N PHE A 516 15.79 1.71 -13.18
CA PHE A 516 16.53 1.26 -14.36
C PHE A 516 15.54 0.98 -15.48
N VAL A 517 15.52 1.86 -16.50
CA VAL A 517 14.63 1.73 -17.65
C VAL A 517 15.32 0.94 -18.75
N PRO A 518 14.85 -0.28 -19.06
CA PRO A 518 15.43 -1.07 -20.13
C PRO A 518 15.26 -0.39 -21.49
N ILE A 519 16.36 -0.37 -22.27
CA ILE A 519 16.38 0.05 -23.68
C ILE A 519 16.88 -1.10 -24.55
N ASP A 520 16.52 -1.08 -25.83
CA ASP A 520 16.94 -2.09 -26.83
C ASP A 520 18.39 -1.93 -27.23
#